data_59154fc93c8394cd904285d6443313ef
#
_entry.id   59154fc93c8394cd904285d6443313ef
#
_cell.length_a   1.000
_cell.length_b   1.000
_cell.length_c   1.000
_cell.angle_alpha   90.00
_cell.angle_beta   90.00
_cell.angle_gamma   90.00
#
_symmetry.space_group_name_H-M   'P 1'
#
loop_
_entity.id
_entity.type
_entity.pdbx_description
1 polymer ?
#
loop_
_entity_poly.entity_id
_entity_poly.type
_entity_poly.pdbx_seq_one_letter_code
_entity_poly.pdbx_strand_id
1 'polypeptide(L)'
;MNQSVHTIDILQWIMGEPESVTAQIKVANHKIESEDIGCALVKFKNGAFGTITGSTATYPGFGTSIEIHGTKGGICVKDNQIVSWKIHNDDKEAMEAEEKRMIELTAKVKGSGANDPNAISQGTTFKQVQDMVDACRDEKRRPIIEGREGRNAVKLILGIYEAAKEDKKVVF
;
A
#
# COMPACT_ATOMS: atom_id res chain seq x y z
N MET A 1 -8.49 -8.43 4.42
CA MET A 1 -8.80 -7.14 3.78
C MET A 1 -8.54 -5.94 4.69
N ASN A 2 -9.12 -5.85 5.86
CA ASN A 2 -9.09 -4.64 6.71
C ASN A 2 -7.67 -4.11 7.01
N GLN A 3 -6.74 -4.99 7.34
CA GLN A 3 -5.36 -4.62 7.66
C GLN A 3 -4.53 -4.21 6.42
N SER A 4 -4.79 -4.82 5.27
CA SER A 4 -3.95 -4.62 4.07
C SER A 4 -4.44 -3.50 3.16
N VAL A 5 -5.65 -2.96 3.37
CA VAL A 5 -6.27 -1.97 2.45
C VAL A 5 -5.40 -0.73 2.25
N HIS A 6 -4.80 -0.20 3.31
CA HIS A 6 -3.96 0.99 3.23
C HIS A 6 -2.67 0.75 2.45
N THR A 7 -2.04 -0.41 2.65
CA THR A 7 -0.82 -0.79 1.93
C THR A 7 -1.11 -1.08 0.45
N ILE A 8 -2.26 -1.67 0.15
CA ILE A 8 -2.73 -1.91 -1.23
C ILE A 8 -3.04 -0.59 -1.93
N ASP A 9 -3.62 0.38 -1.23
CA ASP A 9 -3.88 1.71 -1.76
C ASP A 9 -2.58 2.43 -2.15
N ILE A 10 -1.60 2.46 -1.25
CA ILE A 10 -0.26 3.01 -1.52
C ILE A 10 0.40 2.29 -2.69
N LEU A 11 0.38 0.95 -2.71
CA LEU A 11 0.95 0.16 -3.81
C LEU A 11 0.32 0.54 -5.14
N GLN A 12 -1.00 0.64 -5.19
CA GLN A 12 -1.73 0.98 -6.41
C GLN A 12 -1.49 2.44 -6.84
N TRP A 13 -1.37 3.36 -5.89
CA TRP A 13 -1.01 4.75 -6.18
C TRP A 13 0.36 4.85 -6.85
N ILE A 14 1.33 4.04 -6.42
CA ILE A 14 2.69 4.02 -7.00
C ILE A 14 2.71 3.27 -8.33
N MET A 15 2.08 2.10 -8.41
CA MET A 15 2.19 1.19 -9.55
C MET A 15 1.15 1.46 -10.66
N GLY A 16 0.11 2.23 -10.35
CA GLY A 16 -0.97 2.55 -11.29
C GLY A 16 -2.07 1.47 -11.36
N GLU A 17 -2.83 1.47 -12.45
CA GLU A 17 -4.00 0.61 -12.61
C GLU A 17 -3.63 -0.87 -12.76
N PRO A 18 -4.30 -1.78 -12.03
CA PRO A 18 -4.14 -3.21 -12.23
C PRO A 18 -4.74 -3.63 -13.59
N GLU A 19 -4.08 -4.55 -14.27
CA GLU A 19 -4.55 -5.21 -15.49
C GLU A 19 -5.25 -6.52 -15.14
N SER A 20 -4.61 -7.34 -14.28
CA SER A 20 -5.16 -8.64 -13.88
C SER A 20 -4.60 -9.10 -12.53
N VAL A 21 -5.31 -10.01 -11.88
CA VAL A 21 -4.91 -10.63 -10.62
C VAL A 21 -5.25 -12.11 -10.58
N THR A 22 -4.38 -12.89 -9.96
CA THR A 22 -4.64 -14.25 -9.46
C THR A 22 -4.36 -14.28 -7.96
N ALA A 23 -5.11 -15.05 -7.19
CA ALA A 23 -5.01 -15.05 -5.75
C ALA A 23 -5.40 -16.37 -5.11
N GLN A 24 -4.91 -16.55 -3.89
CA GLN A 24 -5.35 -17.59 -2.95
C GLN A 24 -5.62 -16.94 -1.60
N ILE A 25 -6.73 -17.30 -0.96
CA ILE A 25 -7.10 -16.87 0.40
C ILE A 25 -7.49 -18.07 1.24
N LYS A 26 -7.30 -17.98 2.55
CA LYS A 26 -7.63 -19.07 3.47
C LYS A 26 -7.93 -18.54 4.87
N VAL A 27 -8.77 -19.25 5.61
CA VAL A 27 -8.81 -19.19 7.08
C VAL A 27 -7.85 -20.24 7.61
N ALA A 28 -6.72 -19.81 8.17
CA ALA A 28 -5.62 -20.69 8.57
C ALA A 28 -5.59 -20.93 10.08
N ASN A 29 -5.89 -19.93 10.89
CA ASN A 29 -5.68 -19.99 12.34
C ASN A 29 -6.89 -19.55 13.17
N HIS A 30 -7.63 -18.53 12.73
CA HIS A 30 -8.73 -17.96 13.50
C HIS A 30 -10.08 -18.63 13.19
N LYS A 31 -11.01 -18.58 14.13
CA LYS A 31 -12.40 -19.01 13.91
C LYS A 31 -13.23 -17.80 13.47
N ILE A 32 -13.10 -17.42 12.20
CA ILE A 32 -13.76 -16.26 11.60
C ILE A 32 -14.38 -16.63 10.26
N GLU A 33 -15.35 -15.85 9.80
CA GLU A 33 -16.03 -16.06 8.51
C GLU A 33 -15.24 -15.55 7.31
N SER A 34 -14.21 -14.72 7.54
CA SER A 34 -13.36 -14.10 6.53
C SER A 34 -11.95 -14.71 6.54
N GLU A 35 -11.15 -14.41 5.53
CA GLU A 35 -9.76 -14.86 5.47
C GLU A 35 -8.88 -14.23 6.56
N ASP A 36 -7.90 -14.97 7.03
CA ASP A 36 -6.82 -14.49 7.89
C ASP A 36 -5.44 -14.57 7.21
N ILE A 37 -5.38 -15.15 6.01
CA ILE A 37 -4.21 -15.10 5.14
C ILE A 37 -4.64 -15.06 3.67
N GLY A 38 -3.94 -14.26 2.87
CA GLY A 38 -4.13 -14.18 1.42
C GLY A 38 -2.84 -13.79 0.70
N CYS A 39 -2.67 -14.35 -0.49
CA CYS A 39 -1.59 -14.02 -1.42
C CYS A 39 -2.15 -13.77 -2.80
N ALA A 40 -1.65 -12.75 -3.49
CA ALA A 40 -2.05 -12.43 -4.84
C ALA A 40 -0.84 -12.09 -5.72
N LEU A 41 -0.93 -12.43 -7.00
CA LEU A 41 -0.04 -11.97 -8.06
C LEU A 41 -0.83 -10.97 -8.91
N VAL A 42 -0.34 -9.74 -8.97
CA VAL A 42 -0.96 -8.63 -9.70
C VAL A 42 -0.08 -8.24 -10.89
N LYS A 43 -0.70 -8.04 -12.05
CA LYS A 43 -0.10 -7.40 -13.21
C LYS A 43 -0.73 -6.03 -13.39
N PHE A 44 0.08 -5.02 -13.66
CA PHE A 44 -0.34 -3.63 -13.89
C PHE A 44 -0.33 -3.28 -15.37
N LYS A 45 -1.15 -2.30 -15.77
CA LYS A 45 -1.28 -1.87 -17.18
C LYS A 45 0.02 -1.31 -17.77
N ASN A 46 0.92 -0.80 -16.93
CA ASN A 46 2.25 -0.34 -17.36
C ASN A 46 3.26 -1.47 -17.60
N GLY A 47 2.83 -2.75 -17.48
CA GLY A 47 3.66 -3.93 -17.67
C GLY A 47 4.38 -4.43 -16.42
N ALA A 48 4.36 -3.66 -15.31
CA ALA A 48 4.89 -4.12 -14.04
C ALA A 48 4.05 -5.26 -13.46
N PHE A 49 4.65 -6.05 -12.59
CA PHE A 49 3.94 -7.09 -11.84
C PHE A 49 4.54 -7.21 -10.43
N GLY A 50 3.76 -7.76 -9.52
CA GLY A 50 4.20 -7.92 -8.14
C GLY A 50 3.28 -8.84 -7.35
N THR A 51 3.67 -9.11 -6.12
CA THR A 51 2.92 -9.94 -5.19
C THR A 51 2.39 -9.12 -4.03
N ILE A 52 1.22 -9.49 -3.55
CA ILE A 52 0.62 -8.96 -2.34
C ILE A 52 0.45 -10.12 -1.39
N THR A 53 0.93 -9.99 -0.16
CA THR A 53 0.69 -10.93 0.92
C THR A 53 0.10 -10.19 2.11
N GLY A 54 -1.05 -10.64 2.60
CA GLY A 54 -1.69 -10.10 3.79
C GLY A 54 -2.05 -11.22 4.75
N SER A 55 -1.69 -11.08 6.02
CA SER A 55 -2.03 -12.07 7.05
C SER A 55 -2.19 -11.43 8.41
N THR A 56 -3.15 -11.94 9.17
CA THR A 56 -3.27 -11.74 10.62
C THR A 56 -2.98 -13.04 11.40
N ALA A 57 -2.67 -14.12 10.68
CA ALA A 57 -2.42 -15.46 11.24
C ALA A 57 -0.93 -15.80 11.45
N THR A 58 -0.01 -14.89 11.04
CA THR A 58 1.43 -15.13 11.15
C THR A 58 2.01 -14.64 12.48
N TYR A 59 2.86 -15.46 13.09
CA TYR A 59 3.59 -15.12 14.31
C TYR A 59 5.10 -15.19 14.03
N PRO A 60 5.89 -14.22 14.49
CA PRO A 60 5.55 -13.06 15.33
C PRO A 60 4.95 -11.87 14.55
N GLY A 61 4.87 -11.94 13.21
CA GLY A 61 4.57 -10.82 12.36
C GLY A 61 5.78 -9.87 12.19
N PHE A 62 6.02 -9.41 10.94
CA PHE A 62 7.16 -8.54 10.62
C PHE A 62 6.77 -7.10 10.29
N GLY A 63 5.52 -6.72 10.61
CA GLY A 63 4.98 -5.41 10.24
C GLY A 63 4.57 -5.33 8.77
N THR A 64 4.38 -4.12 8.28
CA THR A 64 4.02 -3.87 6.87
C THR A 64 5.27 -3.49 6.08
N SER A 65 5.42 -4.04 4.86
CA SER A 65 6.49 -3.63 3.94
C SER A 65 5.97 -3.44 2.52
N ILE A 66 6.58 -2.50 1.80
CA ILE A 66 6.45 -2.32 0.36
C ILE A 66 7.86 -2.30 -0.21
N GLU A 67 8.14 -3.22 -1.13
CA GLU A 67 9.40 -3.27 -1.84
C GLU A 67 9.15 -3.07 -3.33
N ILE A 68 9.85 -2.14 -3.95
CA ILE A 68 9.72 -1.82 -5.36
C ILE A 68 11.09 -1.96 -6.01
N HIS A 69 11.15 -2.78 -7.05
CA HIS A 69 12.35 -3.04 -7.81
C HIS A 69 12.16 -2.62 -9.26
N GLY A 70 13.05 -1.78 -9.74
CA GLY A 70 13.08 -1.30 -11.12
C GLY A 70 14.46 -1.47 -11.74
N THR A 71 14.57 -1.22 -13.04
CA THR A 71 15.85 -1.31 -13.78
C THR A 71 16.88 -0.28 -13.35
N LYS A 72 16.45 0.80 -12.69
CA LYS A 72 17.31 1.88 -12.21
C LYS A 72 17.46 1.91 -10.69
N GLY A 73 16.92 0.92 -9.97
CA GLY A 73 17.08 0.86 -8.53
C GLY A 73 15.93 0.20 -7.81
N GLY A 74 16.00 0.24 -6.49
CA GLY A 74 14.99 -0.31 -5.60
C GLY A 74 14.75 0.54 -4.36
N ILE A 75 13.54 0.47 -3.85
CA ILE A 75 13.09 1.18 -2.66
C ILE A 75 12.43 0.15 -1.73
N CYS A 76 12.73 0.22 -0.44
CA CYS A 76 12.05 -0.54 0.59
C CYS A 76 11.49 0.41 1.65
N VAL A 77 10.19 0.30 1.88
CA VAL A 77 9.46 1.00 2.94
C VAL A 77 8.97 -0.04 3.94
N LYS A 78 9.26 0.15 5.21
CA LYS A 78 8.80 -0.72 6.30
C LYS A 78 8.18 0.13 7.39
N ASP A 79 6.95 -0.22 7.79
CA ASP A 79 6.20 0.47 8.85
C ASP A 79 6.16 2.00 8.67
N ASN A 80 5.90 2.47 7.43
CA ASN A 80 5.89 3.87 7.00
C ASN A 80 7.25 4.58 7.01
N GLN A 81 8.36 3.86 7.16
CA GLN A 81 9.70 4.40 7.08
C GLN A 81 10.44 3.86 5.87
N ILE A 82 11.14 4.71 5.15
CA ILE A 82 12.07 4.27 4.10
C ILE A 82 13.29 3.66 4.80
N VAL A 83 13.52 2.37 4.56
CA VAL A 83 14.66 1.64 5.12
C VAL A 83 15.76 1.41 4.10
N SER A 84 15.45 1.56 2.81
CA SER A 84 16.42 1.54 1.71
C SER A 84 15.93 2.39 0.54
N TRP A 85 16.84 3.16 -0.05
CA TRP A 85 16.61 3.98 -1.24
C TRP A 85 17.83 3.90 -2.15
N LYS A 86 17.82 2.96 -3.08
CA LYS A 86 18.94 2.67 -3.99
C LYS A 86 18.54 3.01 -5.41
N ILE A 87 18.65 4.27 -5.79
CA ILE A 87 18.38 4.74 -7.16
C ILE A 87 19.71 5.02 -7.83
N HIS A 88 19.95 4.37 -8.97
CA HIS A 88 21.19 4.50 -9.71
C HIS A 88 21.45 5.94 -10.13
N ASN A 89 22.65 6.41 -9.83
CA ASN A 89 23.23 7.67 -10.25
C ASN A 89 24.71 7.40 -10.56
N ASP A 90 25.25 8.01 -11.60
CA ASP A 90 26.66 7.89 -11.96
C ASP A 90 27.58 8.50 -10.89
N ASP A 91 27.08 9.47 -10.13
CA ASP A 91 27.74 10.02 -8.95
C ASP A 91 27.37 9.21 -7.70
N LYS A 92 28.33 8.44 -7.20
CA LYS A 92 28.14 7.58 -6.02
C LYS A 92 27.90 8.38 -4.74
N GLU A 93 28.58 9.52 -4.57
CA GLU A 93 28.43 10.36 -3.38
C GLU A 93 27.02 10.98 -3.35
N ALA A 94 26.55 11.47 -4.50
CA ALA A 94 25.18 11.97 -4.64
C ALA A 94 24.13 10.88 -4.36
N MET A 95 24.37 9.64 -4.78
CA MET A 95 23.49 8.51 -4.52
C MET A 95 23.40 8.18 -3.00
N GLU A 96 24.54 8.14 -2.33
CA GLU A 96 24.60 7.87 -0.89
C GLU A 96 23.99 9.02 -0.07
N ALA A 97 24.21 10.27 -0.47
CA ALA A 97 23.62 11.45 0.16
C ALA A 97 22.09 11.45 0.03
N GLU A 98 21.57 11.11 -1.16
CA GLU A 98 20.12 11.04 -1.39
C GLU A 98 19.47 9.90 -0.59
N GLU A 99 20.08 8.72 -0.53
CA GLU A 99 19.58 7.62 0.31
C GLU A 99 19.48 8.06 1.78
N LYS A 100 20.55 8.66 2.31
CA LYS A 100 20.56 9.17 3.69
C LYS A 100 19.46 10.20 3.91
N ARG A 101 19.30 11.15 3.00
CA ARG A 101 18.26 12.17 3.04
C ARG A 101 16.85 11.55 3.09
N MET A 102 16.58 10.55 2.25
CA MET A 102 15.27 9.90 2.16
C MET A 102 14.95 9.06 3.42
N ILE A 103 15.94 8.38 3.97
CA ILE A 103 15.80 7.65 5.24
C ILE A 103 15.52 8.63 6.39
N GLU A 104 16.28 9.71 6.51
CA GLU A 104 16.11 10.71 7.56
C GLU A 104 14.76 11.44 7.47
N LEU A 105 14.24 11.67 6.26
CA LEU A 105 12.95 12.31 6.02
C LEU A 105 11.80 11.54 6.67
N THR A 106 11.87 10.21 6.67
CA THR A 106 10.81 9.34 7.20
C THR A 106 11.09 8.84 8.61
N ALA A 107 12.31 8.95 9.11
CA ALA A 107 12.70 8.49 10.45
C ALA A 107 11.86 9.11 11.60
N LYS A 108 11.30 10.30 11.39
CA LYS A 108 10.46 11.02 12.36
C LYS A 108 8.99 10.64 12.28
N VAL A 109 8.59 9.84 11.30
CA VAL A 109 7.21 9.37 11.16
C VAL A 109 6.97 8.31 12.25
N LYS A 110 6.14 8.63 13.23
CA LYS A 110 5.75 7.66 14.27
C LYS A 110 4.94 6.54 13.62
N GLY A 111 5.09 5.33 14.16
CA GLY A 111 4.52 4.10 13.65
C GLY A 111 3.04 4.18 13.25
N SER A 112 2.61 3.27 12.39
CA SER A 112 1.24 3.21 11.89
C SER A 112 0.28 2.72 12.97
N GLY A 113 -0.99 3.14 12.90
CA GLY A 113 -2.07 2.60 13.75
C GLY A 113 -2.30 1.08 13.60
N ALA A 114 -1.65 0.43 12.60
CA ALA A 114 -1.66 -1.01 12.44
C ALA A 114 -0.87 -1.72 13.55
N ASN A 115 0.17 -1.07 14.10
CA ASN A 115 1.01 -1.66 15.15
C ASN A 115 0.64 -1.15 16.56
N ASP A 116 0.00 0.02 16.65
CA ASP A 116 -0.49 0.61 17.90
C ASP A 116 -1.79 1.40 17.63
N PRO A 117 -2.94 0.90 18.07
CA PRO A 117 -4.22 1.59 17.92
C PRO A 117 -4.27 2.98 18.58
N ASN A 118 -3.41 3.23 19.57
CA ASN A 118 -3.32 4.53 20.25
C ASN A 118 -2.40 5.51 19.51
N ALA A 119 -1.61 5.05 18.54
CA ALA A 119 -0.73 5.90 17.73
C ALA A 119 -1.45 6.60 16.57
N ILE A 120 -2.78 6.45 16.43
CA ILE A 120 -3.58 7.14 15.41
C ILE A 120 -3.49 8.64 15.67
N SER A 121 -2.73 9.32 14.83
CA SER A 121 -2.56 10.77 14.92
C SER A 121 -3.88 11.45 14.55
N GLN A 122 -4.53 12.07 15.54
CA GLN A 122 -5.73 12.90 15.33
C GLN A 122 -5.51 13.99 14.26
N GLY A 123 -4.26 14.45 14.09
CA GLY A 123 -3.90 15.45 13.10
C GLY A 123 -4.05 15.01 11.65
N THR A 124 -3.91 13.73 11.34
CA THR A 124 -4.07 13.21 9.97
C THR A 124 -5.54 13.18 9.58
N THR A 125 -6.39 12.65 10.44
CA THR A 125 -7.85 12.63 10.22
C THR A 125 -8.42 14.05 10.12
N PHE A 126 -7.95 14.97 10.97
CA PHE A 126 -8.36 16.38 10.91
C PHE A 126 -8.04 17.01 9.55
N LYS A 127 -6.84 16.77 9.00
CA LYS A 127 -6.45 17.29 7.67
C LYS A 127 -7.35 16.77 6.54
N GLN A 128 -7.72 15.49 6.58
CA GLN A 128 -8.63 14.90 5.58
C GLN A 128 -10.03 15.52 5.65
N VAL A 129 -10.57 15.67 6.86
CA VAL A 129 -11.88 16.32 7.06
C VAL A 129 -11.82 17.79 6.63
N GLN A 130 -10.75 18.50 6.97
CA GLN A 130 -10.57 19.90 6.58
C GLN A 130 -10.49 20.06 5.07
N ASP A 131 -9.75 19.19 4.37
CA ASP A 131 -9.65 19.21 2.90
C ASP A 131 -11.03 19.02 2.24
N MET A 132 -11.85 18.11 2.74
CA MET A 132 -13.21 17.91 2.26
C MET A 132 -14.10 19.15 2.54
N VAL A 133 -14.02 19.73 3.74
CA VAL A 133 -14.76 20.96 4.11
C VAL A 133 -14.38 22.11 3.18
N ASP A 134 -13.09 22.27 2.91
CA ASP A 134 -12.60 23.33 2.04
C ASP A 134 -13.07 23.13 0.58
N ALA A 135 -13.08 21.88 0.10
CA ALA A 135 -13.62 21.56 -1.22
C ALA A 135 -15.13 21.78 -1.31
N CYS A 136 -15.89 21.58 -0.22
CA CYS A 136 -17.33 21.89 -0.19
C CYS A 136 -17.62 23.40 -0.15
N ARG A 137 -16.69 24.22 0.33
CA ARG A 137 -16.85 25.69 0.42
C ARG A 137 -16.44 26.43 -0.85
N ASP A 138 -15.62 25.83 -1.68
CA ASP A 138 -15.13 26.41 -2.93
C ASP A 138 -15.42 25.47 -4.11
N GLU A 139 -16.40 25.82 -4.94
CA GLU A 139 -16.80 25.02 -6.10
C GLU A 139 -15.68 24.78 -7.13
N LYS A 140 -14.60 25.59 -7.08
CA LYS A 140 -13.43 25.43 -7.95
C LYS A 140 -12.39 24.48 -7.36
N ARG A 141 -12.50 24.13 -6.07
CA ARG A 141 -11.58 23.22 -5.39
C ARG A 141 -12.11 21.80 -5.42
N ARG A 142 -11.22 20.86 -5.71
CA ARG A 142 -11.46 19.42 -5.53
C ARG A 142 -10.74 18.94 -4.28
N PRO A 143 -11.25 17.93 -3.56
CA PRO A 143 -10.49 17.31 -2.50
C PRO A 143 -9.24 16.63 -3.08
N ILE A 144 -8.18 16.53 -2.29
CA ILE A 144 -6.89 15.93 -2.70
C ILE A 144 -7.10 14.47 -3.11
N ILE A 145 -7.99 13.75 -2.41
CA ILE A 145 -8.36 12.37 -2.75
C ILE A 145 -9.84 12.36 -3.16
N GLU A 146 -10.10 12.09 -4.42
CA GLU A 146 -11.47 11.92 -4.91
C GLU A 146 -12.00 10.51 -4.66
N GLY A 147 -13.33 10.34 -4.65
CA GLY A 147 -13.97 9.04 -4.42
C GLY A 147 -13.60 7.97 -5.45
N ARG A 148 -13.21 8.36 -6.67
CA ARG A 148 -12.70 7.42 -7.69
C ARG A 148 -11.37 6.81 -7.29
N GLU A 149 -10.47 7.57 -6.69
CA GLU A 149 -9.16 7.09 -6.22
C GLU A 149 -9.35 6.13 -5.05
N GLY A 150 -10.16 6.50 -4.04
CA GLY A 150 -10.48 5.60 -2.93
C GLY A 150 -11.15 4.29 -3.36
N ARG A 151 -11.95 4.31 -4.45
CA ARG A 151 -12.55 3.11 -5.03
C ARG A 151 -11.52 2.14 -5.61
N ASN A 152 -10.37 2.62 -6.08
CA ASN A 152 -9.40 1.79 -6.78
C ASN A 152 -8.83 0.68 -5.90
N ALA A 153 -8.46 0.98 -4.66
CA ALA A 153 -7.98 -0.03 -3.71
C ALA A 153 -9.04 -1.10 -3.44
N VAL A 154 -10.30 -0.69 -3.27
CA VAL A 154 -11.43 -1.61 -3.06
C VAL A 154 -11.64 -2.49 -4.29
N LYS A 155 -11.54 -1.94 -5.51
CA LYS A 155 -11.67 -2.69 -6.76
C LYS A 155 -10.62 -3.80 -6.86
N LEU A 156 -9.35 -3.51 -6.56
CA LEU A 156 -8.28 -4.51 -6.55
C LEU A 156 -8.55 -5.61 -5.52
N ILE A 157 -8.97 -5.24 -4.31
CA ILE A 157 -9.28 -6.20 -3.25
C ILE A 157 -10.45 -7.10 -3.64
N LEU A 158 -11.53 -6.56 -4.22
CA LEU A 158 -12.65 -7.36 -4.71
C LEU A 158 -12.21 -8.32 -5.82
N GLY A 159 -11.32 -7.88 -6.73
CA GLY A 159 -10.72 -8.74 -7.73
C GLY A 159 -9.88 -9.88 -7.13
N ILE A 160 -9.16 -9.62 -6.03
CA ILE A 160 -8.44 -10.66 -5.27
C ILE A 160 -9.41 -11.71 -4.70
N TYR A 161 -10.52 -11.27 -4.09
CA TYR A 161 -11.54 -12.20 -3.58
C TYR A 161 -12.19 -13.01 -4.70
N GLU A 162 -12.54 -12.36 -5.81
CA GLU A 162 -13.13 -13.03 -6.97
C GLU A 162 -12.15 -14.07 -7.56
N ALA A 163 -10.88 -13.68 -7.76
CA ALA A 163 -9.86 -14.58 -8.29
C ALA A 163 -9.65 -15.81 -7.40
N ALA A 164 -9.62 -15.62 -6.07
CA ALA A 164 -9.48 -16.74 -5.14
C ALA A 164 -10.73 -17.63 -5.08
N LYS A 165 -11.94 -17.05 -5.14
CA LYS A 165 -13.19 -17.78 -5.10
C LYS A 165 -13.40 -18.66 -6.33
N GLU A 166 -13.08 -18.11 -7.51
CA GLU A 166 -13.30 -18.75 -8.79
C GLU A 166 -12.09 -19.60 -9.26
N ASP A 167 -10.98 -19.55 -8.48
CA ASP A 167 -9.68 -20.17 -8.80
C ASP A 167 -9.19 -19.84 -10.22
N LYS A 168 -9.35 -18.58 -10.61
CA LYS A 168 -8.99 -18.10 -11.94
C LYS A 168 -8.47 -16.67 -11.94
N LYS A 169 -7.81 -16.30 -13.04
CA LYS A 169 -7.37 -14.92 -13.26
C LYS A 169 -8.57 -14.00 -13.49
N VAL A 170 -8.65 -12.90 -12.74
CA VAL A 170 -9.57 -11.79 -12.96
C VAL A 170 -8.86 -10.71 -13.77
N VAL A 171 -9.54 -10.14 -14.77
CA VAL A 171 -9.08 -9.01 -15.59
C VAL A 171 -9.94 -7.79 -15.25
N PHE A 172 -9.32 -6.61 -15.04
CA PHE A 172 -9.98 -5.39 -14.58
C PHE A 172 -10.50 -4.50 -15.72
#